data_3fc13ccf1002e29bc167816137af61e6
#
_entry.id   3fc13ccf1002e29bc167816137af61e6
#
_cell.length_a   1.000
_cell.length_b   1.000
_cell.length_c   1.000
_cell.angle_alpha   90.00
_cell.angle_beta   90.00
_cell.angle_gamma   90.00
#
_symmetry.space_group_name_H-M   'P 1'
#
loop_
_entity.id
_entity.type
_entity.pdbx_description
1 polymer ?
#
loop_
_entity_poly.entity_id
_entity_poly.type
_entity_poly.pdbx_seq_one_letter_code
_entity_poly.pdbx_strand_id
1 'polypeptide(L)'
;SSDLGFMSATEPFALLMAETIRKQHSVSWGIGETGAAGPNGNPYGHAAGHDVVAVSGPVQFARTIATGSSDRQANMVAFALAALELLAEQLA
;
A
#
# COMPACT_ATOMS: atom_id res chain seq x y z
N SER A 1 -17.78 -6.07 3.62
CA SER A 1 -18.09 -5.55 3.34
C SER A 1 -17.66 -4.61 2.63
N SER A 2 -17.81 -4.58 2.11
CA SER A 2 -17.54 -3.92 1.46
C SER A 2 -17.93 -2.76 1.31
N ASP A 3 -18.83 -2.71 1.72
CA ASP A 3 -19.27 -1.62 1.99
C ASP A 3 -18.33 -0.65 2.04
N LEU A 4 -17.44 -0.96 1.97
CA LEU A 4 -16.52 -0.19 2.13
C LEU A 4 -16.02 0.19 0.84
N GLY A 5 -16.70 0.88 0.11
CA GLY A 5 -16.29 1.31 -1.16
C GLY A 5 -15.01 2.09 -1.17
N PHE A 6 -14.63 2.65 -0.04
CA PHE A 6 -13.39 3.38 -0.04
C PHE A 6 -12.19 2.49 0.12
N MET A 7 -12.37 1.19 0.20
CA MET A 7 -11.31 0.32 0.49
C MET A 7 -10.46 -0.08 -0.65
N SER A 8 -10.53 0.52 -1.77
CA SER A 8 -9.65 0.16 -2.83
C SER A 8 -8.26 0.71 -2.57
N ALA A 9 -7.43 0.83 -3.57
CA ALA A 9 -6.06 1.30 -3.43
C ALA A 9 -6.02 2.80 -3.16
N THR A 10 -6.36 3.20 -1.95
CA THR A 10 -6.38 4.59 -1.52
C THR A 10 -5.47 4.77 -0.32
N GLU A 11 -4.96 5.99 -0.16
CA GLU A 11 -4.07 6.28 0.97
C GLU A 11 -4.75 6.11 2.32
N PRO A 12 -5.99 6.57 2.52
CA PRO A 12 -6.64 6.34 3.81
C PRO A 12 -6.77 4.87 4.16
N PHE A 13 -7.07 4.01 3.17
CA PHE A 13 -7.21 2.60 3.44
C PHE A 13 -5.86 1.96 3.75
N ALA A 14 -4.81 2.33 3.02
CA ALA A 14 -3.47 1.80 3.28
C ALA A 14 -2.99 2.20 4.67
N LEU A 15 -3.26 3.43 5.09
CA LEU A 15 -2.91 3.89 6.43
C LEU A 15 -3.67 3.12 7.50
N LEU A 16 -4.96 2.85 7.25
CA LEU A 16 -5.76 2.09 8.19
C LEU A 16 -5.20 0.68 8.34
N MET A 17 -4.81 0.04 7.24
CA MET A 17 -4.21 -1.29 7.30
C MET A 17 -2.91 -1.28 8.08
N ALA A 18 -2.06 -0.29 7.83
CA ALA A 18 -0.77 -0.18 8.52
C ALA A 18 -0.98 0.00 10.03
N GLU A 19 -1.92 0.85 10.41
CA GLU A 19 -2.19 1.11 11.81
C GLU A 19 -2.80 -0.11 12.50
N THR A 20 -3.70 -0.82 11.81
CA THR A 20 -4.34 -2.00 12.36
C THR A 20 -3.30 -3.09 12.65
N ILE A 21 -2.39 -3.33 11.70
CA ILE A 21 -1.33 -4.32 11.88
C ILE A 21 -0.42 -3.92 13.03
N ARG A 22 -0.05 -2.65 13.11
CA ARG A 22 0.82 -2.18 14.18
C ARG A 22 0.18 -2.43 15.56
N LYS A 23 -1.10 -2.14 15.68
CA LYS A 23 -1.80 -2.31 16.95
C LYS A 23 -2.01 -3.77 17.29
N GLN A 24 -2.37 -4.61 16.31
CA GLN A 24 -2.62 -6.03 16.55
C GLN A 24 -1.38 -6.75 17.05
N HIS A 25 -0.22 -6.36 16.57
CA HIS A 25 1.02 -7.05 16.91
C HIS A 25 1.86 -6.27 17.93
N SER A 26 1.37 -5.14 18.41
CA SER A 26 2.05 -4.33 19.43
C SER A 26 3.49 -4.00 19.02
N VAL A 27 3.67 -3.67 17.75
CA VAL A 27 4.99 -3.35 17.23
C VAL A 27 5.11 -1.84 17.01
N SER A 28 6.34 -1.36 16.83
CA SER A 28 6.60 0.07 16.69
C SER A 28 6.17 0.61 15.33
N TRP A 29 6.21 -0.21 14.28
CA TRP A 29 5.85 0.21 12.93
C TRP A 29 4.97 -0.84 12.27
N GLY A 30 4.00 -0.38 11.50
CA GLY A 30 3.18 -1.23 10.65
C GLY A 30 3.26 -0.73 9.23
N ILE A 31 3.14 -1.65 8.27
CA ILE A 31 3.15 -1.33 6.84
C ILE A 31 1.86 -1.85 6.24
N GLY A 32 1.21 -1.01 5.44
CA GLY A 32 0.04 -1.40 4.68
C GLY A 32 0.30 -1.19 3.20
N GLU A 33 -0.30 -2.02 2.37
CA GLU A 33 -0.15 -1.89 0.93
C GLU A 33 -1.43 -2.39 0.27
N THR A 34 -1.92 -1.68 -0.75
CA THR A 34 -3.11 -2.06 -1.48
C THR A 34 -3.00 -1.55 -2.91
N GLY A 35 -3.34 -2.40 -3.88
CA GLY A 35 -3.22 -2.00 -5.26
C GLY A 35 -3.59 -3.07 -6.24
N ALA A 36 -3.23 -2.84 -7.50
CA ALA A 36 -3.51 -3.74 -8.60
C ALA A 36 -2.20 -4.09 -9.30
N ALA A 37 -1.69 -5.28 -9.02
CA ALA A 37 -0.41 -5.71 -9.60
C ALA A 37 -0.53 -6.04 -11.09
N GLY A 38 -1.68 -6.48 -11.53
CA GLY A 38 -1.91 -6.82 -12.92
C GLY A 38 -2.14 -8.31 -13.13
N PRO A 39 -2.33 -8.72 -14.38
CA PRO A 39 -2.29 -7.90 -15.59
C PRO A 39 -3.49 -6.99 -15.76
N ASN A 40 -4.58 -7.24 -15.04
CA ASN A 40 -5.77 -6.41 -15.10
C ASN A 40 -5.77 -5.41 -13.95
N GLY A 41 -6.51 -4.33 -14.11
CA GLY A 41 -6.74 -3.39 -13.03
C GLY A 41 -7.61 -4.03 -11.95
N ASN A 42 -7.82 -3.31 -10.85
CA ASN A 42 -8.69 -3.83 -9.80
C ASN A 42 -10.15 -3.46 -10.09
N PRO A 43 -11.11 -4.07 -9.38
CA PRO A 43 -12.53 -3.82 -9.64
C PRO A 43 -12.99 -2.41 -9.27
N TYR A 44 -12.13 -1.62 -8.68
CA TYR A 44 -12.47 -0.25 -8.27
C TYR A 44 -12.00 0.78 -9.27
N GLY A 45 -11.55 0.36 -10.46
CA GLY A 45 -11.20 1.29 -11.53
C GLY A 45 -9.74 1.69 -11.60
N HIS A 46 -8.88 1.13 -10.78
CA HIS A 46 -7.46 1.44 -10.84
C HIS A 46 -6.78 0.57 -11.89
N ALA A 47 -5.91 1.19 -12.67
CA ALA A 47 -5.15 0.47 -13.70
C ALA A 47 -4.11 -0.45 -13.04
N ALA A 48 -3.70 -1.47 -13.78
CA ALA A 48 -2.60 -2.32 -13.34
C ALA A 48 -1.37 -1.46 -13.08
N GLY A 49 -0.62 -1.78 -12.04
CA GLY A 49 0.55 -1.00 -11.65
C GLY A 49 0.26 0.10 -10.65
N HIS A 50 -1.01 0.30 -10.30
CA HIS A 50 -1.39 1.27 -9.28
C HIS A 50 -1.29 0.63 -7.90
N ASP A 51 -0.63 1.29 -6.98
CA ASP A 51 -0.47 0.78 -5.62
C ASP A 51 -0.32 1.93 -4.64
N VAL A 52 -0.74 1.70 -3.41
CA VAL A 52 -0.54 2.65 -2.32
C VAL A 52 0.15 1.91 -1.19
N VAL A 53 1.25 2.48 -0.71
CA VAL A 53 1.96 1.95 0.44
C VAL A 53 1.85 2.95 1.58
N ALA A 54 1.81 2.45 2.81
CA ALA A 54 1.68 3.31 3.97
C ALA A 54 2.48 2.73 5.12
N VAL A 55 2.99 3.62 5.97
CA VAL A 55 3.64 3.21 7.20
C VAL A 55 2.96 3.95 8.36
N SER A 56 2.83 3.26 9.49
CA SER A 56 2.24 3.82 10.70
C SER A 56 3.14 3.49 11.89
N GLY A 57 3.49 4.49 12.64
CA GLY A 57 4.33 4.37 13.82
C GLY A 57 4.28 5.69 14.58
N PRO A 58 5.42 6.20 15.03
CA PRO A 58 5.46 7.53 15.64
C PRO A 58 4.93 8.61 14.71
N VAL A 59 5.04 8.38 13.40
CA VAL A 59 4.45 9.22 12.36
C VAL A 59 3.76 8.30 11.37
N GLN A 60 2.91 8.88 10.52
CA GLN A 60 2.19 8.12 9.50
C GLN A 60 2.41 8.77 8.15
N PHE A 61 2.72 7.95 7.15
CA PHE A 61 2.92 8.41 5.78
C PHE A 61 2.33 7.40 4.80
N ALA A 62 1.85 7.91 3.67
CA ALA A 62 1.37 7.08 2.58
C ALA A 62 1.91 7.62 1.27
N ARG A 63 2.09 6.73 0.30
CA ARG A 63 2.60 7.10 -1.02
C ARG A 63 1.89 6.29 -2.07
N THR A 64 1.42 6.95 -3.12
CA THR A 64 0.79 6.30 -4.25
C THR A 64 1.82 6.08 -5.34
N ILE A 65 1.81 4.89 -5.94
CA ILE A 65 2.78 4.50 -6.95
C ILE A 65 2.03 4.05 -8.18
N ALA A 66 2.54 4.42 -9.35
CA ALA A 66 2.00 3.94 -10.61
C ALA A 66 3.16 3.53 -11.49
N THR A 67 3.29 2.23 -11.78
CA THR A 67 4.39 1.74 -12.59
C THR A 67 4.13 1.88 -14.07
N GLY A 68 2.87 1.97 -14.46
CA GLY A 68 2.51 2.01 -15.87
C GLY A 68 2.65 0.65 -16.55
N SER A 69 2.86 -0.41 -15.81
CA SER A 69 3.09 -1.74 -16.35
C SER A 69 1.97 -2.68 -15.95
N SER A 70 1.69 -3.67 -16.76
CA SER A 70 0.77 -4.75 -16.41
C SER A 70 1.51 -6.04 -16.05
N ASP A 71 2.81 -6.01 -15.93
CA ASP A 71 3.60 -7.17 -15.54
C ASP A 71 3.43 -7.36 -14.04
N ARG A 72 2.64 -8.37 -13.67
CA ARG A 72 2.28 -8.60 -12.27
C ARG A 72 3.50 -8.81 -11.37
N GLN A 73 4.44 -9.65 -11.82
CA GLN A 73 5.58 -9.98 -11.00
C GLN A 73 6.49 -8.76 -10.77
N ALA A 74 6.74 -8.01 -11.84
CA ALA A 74 7.55 -6.79 -11.73
C ALA A 74 6.86 -5.77 -10.81
N ASN A 75 5.54 -5.65 -10.92
CA ASN A 75 4.80 -4.72 -10.09
C ASN A 75 4.84 -5.11 -8.62
N MET A 76 4.74 -6.41 -8.32
CA MET A 76 4.81 -6.85 -6.93
C MET A 76 6.16 -6.53 -6.31
N VAL A 77 7.23 -6.69 -7.07
CA VAL A 77 8.56 -6.32 -6.60
C VAL A 77 8.66 -4.82 -6.39
N ALA A 78 8.15 -4.04 -7.35
CA ALA A 78 8.18 -2.58 -7.25
C ALA A 78 7.39 -2.10 -6.03
N PHE A 79 6.23 -2.70 -5.77
CA PHE A 79 5.42 -2.33 -4.62
C PHE A 79 6.14 -2.65 -3.31
N ALA A 80 6.76 -3.81 -3.21
CA ALA A 80 7.49 -4.21 -2.02
C ALA A 80 8.67 -3.27 -1.77
N LEU A 81 9.41 -2.92 -2.81
CA LEU A 81 10.54 -2.00 -2.67
C LEU A 81 10.06 -0.62 -2.25
N ALA A 82 8.94 -0.15 -2.79
CA ALA A 82 8.41 1.15 -2.43
C ALA A 82 8.02 1.19 -0.95
N ALA A 83 7.42 0.12 -0.45
CA ALA A 83 7.05 0.04 0.97
C ALA A 83 8.30 0.08 1.85
N LEU A 84 9.32 -0.68 1.49
CA LEU A 84 10.57 -0.70 2.25
C LEU A 84 11.28 0.65 2.20
N GLU A 85 11.26 1.31 1.04
CA GLU A 85 11.88 2.62 0.91
C GLU A 85 11.15 3.65 1.77
N LEU A 86 9.83 3.60 1.78
CA LEU A 86 9.07 4.54 2.60
C LEU A 86 9.39 4.34 4.07
N LEU A 87 9.47 3.09 4.53
CA LEU A 87 9.82 2.81 5.91
C LEU A 87 11.24 3.28 6.21
N ALA A 88 12.19 3.00 5.32
CA ALA A 88 13.58 3.41 5.52
C ALA A 88 13.71 4.93 5.66
N GLU A 89 12.93 5.69 4.88
CA GLU A 89 12.93 7.14 4.98
C GLU A 89 12.51 7.61 6.37
N GLN A 90 11.59 6.89 7.02
CA GLN A 90 11.13 7.27 8.34
C GLN A 90 12.15 6.91 9.43
N LEU A 91 12.99 5.94 9.17
CA LEU A 91 13.98 5.49 10.14
C LEU A 91 15.31 6.24 10.02
N ALA A 92 15.48 7.01 8.98
CA ALA A 92 16.75 7.72 8.73
C ALA A 92 16.98 8.88 9.70
#